data_29eab82170ec4bd2f5d450765901f95e
#
_entry.id   29eab82170ec4bd2f5d450765901f95e
#
_cell.length_a   1.000
_cell.length_b   1.000
_cell.length_c   1.000
_cell.angle_alpha   90.00
_cell.angle_beta   90.00
_cell.angle_gamma   90.00
#
_symmetry.space_group_name_H-M   'P 1'
#
loop_
_entity.id
_entity.type
_entity.pdbx_description
1 polymer ?
#
loop_
_entity_poly.entity_id
_entity_poly.type
_entity_poly.pdbx_seq_one_letter_code
_entity_poly.pdbx_strand_id
1 'polypeptide(L)'
;NDTRDILNATRYLTEKLFKKDINFIKAGVMLSDFYDEGIYQGDLFRVFNGREDSKKLMTTIDKINSSGIGKITFASQGIKKSWSMKRLLKSPRYLTSWEEMPVVK
;
A
#
# COMPACT_ATOMS: atom_id res chain seq x y z
N ASN A 1 -8.80 -7.84 -5.11
CA ASN A 1 -7.79 -6.95 -4.53
C ASN A 1 -7.53 -5.72 -5.42
N ASP A 2 -8.31 -4.66 -5.26
CA ASP A 2 -8.15 -3.41 -5.98
C ASP A 2 -7.65 -2.33 -5.02
N THR A 3 -6.46 -1.79 -5.27
CA THR A 3 -5.85 -0.74 -4.46
C THR A 3 -6.75 0.50 -4.36
N ARG A 4 -7.54 0.79 -5.39
CA ARG A 4 -8.48 1.93 -5.39
C ARG A 4 -9.58 1.77 -4.35
N ASP A 5 -10.09 0.56 -4.17
CA ASP A 5 -11.15 0.28 -3.20
C ASP A 5 -10.60 0.37 -1.77
N ILE A 6 -9.37 -0.13 -1.55
CA ILE A 6 -8.67 0.02 -0.27
C ILE A 6 -8.44 1.51 0.05
N LEU A 7 -8.00 2.30 -0.92
CA LEU A 7 -7.77 3.74 -0.75
C LEU A 7 -9.07 4.49 -0.45
N ASN A 8 -10.17 4.16 -1.12
CA ASN A 8 -11.47 4.76 -0.86
C ASN A 8 -12.00 4.41 0.54
N ALA A 9 -11.88 3.15 0.95
CA ALA A 9 -12.26 2.73 2.30
C ALA A 9 -11.40 3.43 3.37
N THR A 10 -10.10 3.50 3.15
CA THR A 10 -9.15 4.18 4.05
C THR A 10 -9.48 5.67 4.17
N ARG A 11 -9.77 6.34 3.07
CA ARG A 11 -10.19 7.75 3.08
C ARG A 11 -11.45 7.96 3.91
N TYR A 12 -12.48 7.16 3.68
CA TYR A 12 -13.74 7.25 4.43
C TYR A 12 -13.52 7.05 5.93
N LEU A 13 -12.70 6.06 6.32
CA LEU A 13 -12.38 5.83 7.71
C LEU A 13 -11.57 6.99 8.32
N THR A 14 -10.63 7.53 7.57
CA THR A 14 -9.82 8.68 8.01
C THR A 14 -10.70 9.89 8.27
N GLU A 15 -11.64 10.21 7.39
CA GLU A 15 -12.58 11.33 7.55
C GLU A 15 -13.43 11.18 8.82
N LYS A 16 -13.81 9.94 9.18
CA LYS A 16 -14.57 9.65 10.41
C LYS A 16 -13.74 9.71 11.68
N LEU A 17 -12.49 9.27 11.63
CA LEU A 17 -11.63 9.16 12.80
C LEU A 17 -10.82 10.43 13.07
N PHE A 18 -10.63 11.28 12.07
CA PHE A 18 -9.84 12.48 12.19
C PHE A 18 -10.51 13.50 13.12
N LYS A 19 -9.75 13.97 14.11
CA LYS A 19 -10.15 15.06 15.00
C LYS A 19 -9.12 16.18 14.89
N LYS A 20 -9.57 17.39 14.59
CA LYS A 20 -8.72 18.54 14.26
C LYS A 20 -7.70 18.93 15.36
N ASP A 21 -8.06 18.75 16.62
CA ASP A 21 -7.25 19.21 17.75
C ASP A 21 -6.40 18.11 18.38
N ILE A 22 -6.27 16.96 17.70
CA ILE A 22 -5.46 15.83 18.17
C ILE A 22 -4.23 15.69 17.29
N ASN A 23 -3.06 15.68 17.92
CA ASN A 23 -1.79 15.38 17.27
C ASN A 23 -1.61 13.86 17.18
N PHE A 24 -1.82 13.30 16.01
CA PHE A 24 -1.60 11.88 15.76
C PHE A 24 -0.12 11.59 15.57
N ILE A 25 0.42 10.65 16.33
CA ILE A 25 1.83 10.22 16.24
C ILE A 25 1.99 9.15 15.19
N LYS A 26 1.00 8.25 15.05
CA LYS A 26 1.06 7.11 14.13
C LYS A 26 -0.33 6.80 13.58
N ALA A 27 -0.37 6.43 12.32
CA ALA A 27 -1.55 5.89 11.67
C ALA A 27 -1.20 4.55 11.01
N GLY A 28 -2.17 3.65 10.98
CA GLY A 28 -2.00 2.34 10.35
C GLY A 28 -3.35 1.81 9.84
N VAL A 29 -3.27 0.93 8.88
CA VAL A 29 -4.41 0.19 8.34
C VAL A 29 -4.14 -1.28 8.53
N MET A 30 -5.12 -1.99 9.08
CA MET A 30 -5.09 -3.44 9.21
C MET A 30 -6.19 -4.03 8.32
N LEU A 31 -5.83 -4.99 7.50
CA LEU A 31 -6.76 -5.79 6.73
C LEU A 31 -6.86 -7.16 7.40
N SER A 32 -8.07 -7.66 7.59
CA SER A 32 -8.36 -8.97 8.16
C SER A 32 -9.36 -9.72 7.28
N ASP A 33 -9.65 -10.95 7.64
CA ASP A 33 -10.66 -11.78 6.97
C ASP A 33 -10.40 -11.93 5.47
N PHE A 34 -9.19 -12.40 5.14
CA PHE A 34 -8.83 -12.70 3.76
C PHE A 34 -9.52 -13.99 3.31
N TYR A 35 -10.13 -13.94 2.14
CA TYR A 35 -10.77 -15.09 1.48
C TYR A 35 -10.04 -15.40 0.19
N ASP A 36 -10.11 -16.68 -0.22
CA ASP A 36 -9.55 -17.11 -1.49
C ASP A 36 -10.25 -16.45 -2.68
N GLU A 37 -9.53 -16.35 -3.79
CA GLU A 37 -10.05 -15.77 -5.02
C GLU A 37 -11.22 -16.62 -5.53
N GLY A 38 -12.37 -16.00 -5.71
CA GLY A 38 -13.61 -16.67 -6.15
C GLY A 38 -14.66 -16.85 -5.05
N ILE A 39 -14.30 -16.68 -3.78
CA ILE A 39 -15.29 -16.63 -2.70
C ILE A 39 -15.75 -15.17 -2.57
N TYR A 40 -16.92 -14.88 -3.10
CA TYR A 40 -17.54 -13.56 -2.99
C TYR A 40 -18.84 -13.67 -2.20
N GLN A 41 -18.85 -13.09 -1.02
CA GLN A 41 -20.08 -12.89 -0.27
C GLN A 41 -20.64 -11.52 -0.62
N GLY A 42 -21.61 -11.51 -1.52
CA GLY A 42 -22.34 -10.28 -1.87
C GLY A 42 -23.13 -9.78 -0.66
N ASP A 43 -23.03 -8.48 -0.39
CA ASP A 43 -23.97 -7.82 0.50
C ASP A 43 -25.30 -7.63 -0.24
N LEU A 44 -26.40 -8.10 0.35
CA LEU A 44 -27.72 -8.05 -0.27
C LEU A 44 -28.17 -6.61 -0.60
N PHE A 45 -27.58 -5.61 0.06
CA PHE A 45 -27.95 -4.20 -0.06
C PHE A 45 -26.87 -3.36 -0.77
N ARG A 46 -25.70 -3.91 -1.08
CA ARG A 46 -24.65 -3.26 -1.85
C ARG A 46 -24.42 -3.99 -3.15
N VAL A 47 -24.80 -3.36 -4.25
CA VAL A 47 -24.39 -3.81 -5.58
C VAL A 47 -22.91 -3.46 -5.74
N PHE A 48 -22.03 -4.31 -5.21
CA PHE A 48 -20.62 -4.25 -5.51
C PHE A 48 -20.42 -4.88 -6.90
N ASN A 49 -20.54 -4.10 -7.94
CA ASN A 49 -20.05 -4.49 -9.24
C ASN A 49 -18.51 -4.46 -9.17
N GLY A 50 -17.92 -5.62 -8.92
CA GLY A 50 -16.48 -5.79 -9.10
C GLY A 50 -16.13 -5.31 -10.52
N ARG A 51 -15.15 -4.41 -10.64
CA ARG A 51 -14.71 -3.93 -11.95
C ARG A 51 -14.04 -5.08 -12.70
N GLU A 52 -14.61 -5.52 -13.82
CA GLU A 52 -14.15 -6.69 -14.59
C GLU A 52 -12.66 -6.65 -14.93
N ASP A 53 -12.11 -5.46 -15.19
CA ASP A 53 -10.70 -5.28 -15.56
C ASP A 53 -9.78 -4.91 -14.40
N SER A 54 -10.26 -4.93 -13.16
CA SER A 54 -9.47 -4.54 -11.98
C SER A 54 -8.22 -5.41 -11.83
N LYS A 55 -8.33 -6.71 -12.01
CA LYS A 55 -7.21 -7.65 -11.92
C LYS A 55 -6.14 -7.36 -12.97
N LYS A 56 -6.54 -7.14 -14.22
CA LYS A 56 -5.62 -6.82 -15.31
C LYS A 56 -4.88 -5.52 -15.03
N LEU A 57 -5.61 -4.50 -14.57
CA LEU A 57 -5.02 -3.21 -14.22
C LEU A 57 -4.00 -3.33 -13.09
N MET A 58 -4.34 -4.01 -11.98
CA MET A 58 -3.41 -4.18 -10.86
C MET A 58 -2.18 -4.97 -11.28
N THR A 59 -2.35 -6.06 -12.02
CA THR A 59 -1.22 -6.84 -12.55
C THR A 59 -0.30 -6.02 -13.45
N THR A 60 -0.87 -5.13 -14.27
CA THR A 60 -0.08 -4.25 -15.15
C THR A 60 0.70 -3.22 -14.35
N ILE A 61 0.08 -2.60 -13.33
CA ILE A 61 0.75 -1.67 -12.42
C ILE A 61 1.90 -2.36 -11.68
N ASP A 62 1.68 -3.57 -11.19
CA ASP A 62 2.69 -4.35 -10.47
C ASP A 62 3.87 -4.70 -11.40
N LYS A 63 3.60 -5.09 -12.64
CA LYS A 63 4.64 -5.34 -13.65
C LYS A 63 5.48 -4.10 -13.92
N ILE A 64 4.87 -2.93 -14.09
CA ILE A 64 5.59 -1.69 -14.34
C ILE A 64 6.43 -1.31 -13.12
N ASN A 65 5.86 -1.42 -11.91
CA ASN A 65 6.56 -1.08 -10.68
C ASN A 65 7.72 -2.04 -10.34
N SER A 66 7.65 -3.28 -10.82
CA SER A 66 8.72 -4.28 -10.65
C SER A 66 9.78 -4.25 -11.74
N SER A 67 9.48 -3.67 -12.91
CA SER A 67 10.41 -3.64 -14.05
C SER A 67 11.61 -2.70 -13.89
N GLY A 68 11.58 -1.79 -12.90
CA GLY A 68 12.62 -0.78 -12.71
C GLY A 68 12.62 0.39 -13.71
N ILE A 69 11.77 0.37 -14.73
CA ILE A 69 11.70 1.40 -15.78
C ILE A 69 11.04 2.67 -15.24
N GLY A 70 10.10 2.52 -14.31
CA GLY A 70 9.35 3.64 -13.72
C GLY A 70 8.50 3.19 -12.55
N LYS A 71 7.86 4.15 -11.89
CA LYS A 71 6.98 3.88 -10.76
C LYS A 71 5.63 4.56 -10.96
N ILE A 72 4.57 3.76 -10.98
CA ILE A 72 3.20 4.24 -11.01
C ILE A 72 2.65 4.23 -9.57
N THR A 73 2.10 5.36 -9.15
CA THR A 73 1.44 5.51 -7.85
C THR A 73 0.08 6.16 -8.04
N PHE A 74 -0.86 5.84 -7.16
CA PHE A 74 -2.14 6.54 -7.14
C PHE A 74 -1.98 7.91 -6.50
N ALA A 75 -2.55 8.96 -7.10
CA ALA A 75 -2.45 10.32 -6.58
C ALA A 75 -2.94 10.46 -5.14
N SER A 76 -3.95 9.67 -4.76
CA SER A 76 -4.48 9.61 -3.39
C SER A 76 -3.48 9.10 -2.34
N GLN A 77 -2.39 8.44 -2.75
CA GLN A 77 -1.31 8.04 -1.83
C GLN A 77 -0.37 9.20 -1.48
N GLY A 78 -0.48 10.34 -2.17
CA GLY A 78 0.44 11.46 -2.05
C GLY A 78 1.77 11.22 -2.80
N ILE A 79 2.33 12.30 -3.31
CA ILE A 79 3.60 12.27 -4.06
C ILE A 79 4.79 12.49 -3.14
N LYS A 80 4.67 13.43 -2.20
CA LYS A 80 5.71 13.76 -1.22
C LYS A 80 5.37 13.16 0.14
N LYS A 81 6.16 12.19 0.57
CA LYS A 81 6.00 11.55 1.88
C LYS A 81 6.80 12.31 2.95
N SER A 82 6.43 13.55 3.26
CA SER A 82 7.08 14.36 4.30
C SER A 82 7.02 13.71 5.69
N TRP A 83 6.03 12.87 5.90
CA TRP A 83 5.81 12.11 7.13
C TRP A 83 6.65 10.81 7.22
N SER A 84 7.32 10.40 6.14
CA SER A 84 8.10 9.17 6.17
C SER A 84 9.29 9.30 7.12
N MET A 85 9.55 8.23 7.87
CA MET A 85 10.68 8.18 8.79
C MET A 85 11.99 8.43 8.03
N LYS A 86 12.75 9.44 8.46
CA LYS A 86 14.08 9.71 7.94
C LYS A 86 15.07 8.70 8.52
N ARG A 87 15.49 7.75 7.72
CA ARG A 87 16.50 6.76 8.08
C ARG A 87 17.86 7.20 7.52
N LEU A 88 18.47 8.20 8.14
CA LEU A 88 19.75 8.78 7.67
C LEU A 88 20.95 7.95 8.11
N LEU A 89 20.84 7.28 9.28
CA LEU A 89 21.89 6.42 9.81
C LEU A 89 21.37 4.98 9.80
N LYS A 90 21.92 4.16 8.93
CA LYS A 90 21.65 2.72 8.86
C LYS A 90 22.95 1.98 8.99
N SER A 91 22.97 0.93 9.78
CA SER A 91 24.05 -0.06 9.72
C SER A 91 24.04 -0.78 8.37
N PRO A 92 25.20 -1.18 7.83
CA PRO A 92 25.27 -1.98 6.63
C PRO A 92 24.47 -3.29 6.76
N ARG A 93 23.94 -3.76 5.64
CA ARG A 93 23.11 -4.97 5.59
C ARG A 93 23.97 -6.22 5.38
N TYR A 94 24.84 -6.52 6.32
CA TYR A 94 25.83 -7.61 6.21
C TYR A 94 25.22 -8.99 5.93
N LEU A 95 23.97 -9.23 6.33
CA LEU A 95 23.31 -10.54 6.18
C LEU A 95 22.36 -10.61 4.98
N THR A 96 22.02 -9.48 4.35
CA THR A 96 21.00 -9.42 3.31
C THR A 96 21.47 -8.74 2.03
N SER A 97 22.68 -8.23 1.98
CA SER A 97 23.27 -7.61 0.79
C SER A 97 24.72 -8.05 0.62
N TRP A 98 25.02 -8.74 -0.47
CA TRP A 98 26.37 -9.20 -0.82
C TRP A 98 27.34 -8.02 -1.03
N GLU A 99 26.85 -6.91 -1.55
CA GLU A 99 27.65 -5.70 -1.83
C GLU A 99 28.12 -4.98 -0.55
N GLU A 100 27.38 -5.17 0.54
CA GLU A 100 27.67 -4.52 1.82
C GLU A 100 28.43 -5.43 2.80
N MET A 101 28.82 -6.64 2.37
CA MET A 101 29.59 -7.57 3.21
C MET A 101 31.02 -7.06 3.42
N PRO A 102 31.54 -7.14 4.64
CA PRO A 102 32.93 -6.77 4.91
C PRO A 102 33.88 -7.72 4.16
N VAL A 103 34.80 -7.16 3.39
CA VAL A 103 35.86 -7.92 2.74
C VAL A 103 37.00 -8.12 3.72
N VAL A 104 37.29 -9.37 4.05
CA VAL A 104 38.46 -9.75 4.86
C VAL A 104 39.69 -9.59 3.97
N LYS A 105 40.61 -8.75 4.38
CA LYS A 105 41.94 -8.60 3.75
C LYS A 105 42.93 -9.54 4.38
#